data_e69500f4930d456893d23986aa0d0ed2
#
_entry.id   e69500f4930d456893d23986aa0d0ed2
#
_cell.length_a   1.000
_cell.length_b   1.000
_cell.length_c   1.000
_cell.angle_alpha   90.00
_cell.angle_beta   90.00
_cell.angle_gamma   90.00
#
_symmetry.space_group_name_H-M   'P 1'
#
loop_
_entity.id
_entity.type
_entity.pdbx_description
1 polymer ?
#
loop_
_entity_poly.entity_id
_entity_poly.type
_entity_poly.pdbx_seq_one_letter_code
_entity_poly.pdbx_strand_id
1 'polypeptide(L)'
;RQMCIRDRFSLPWWTILVALIICTGIINAYNFMDGINGITGGYSLIILIALAYINRIYVPFVEPDLIYTMLCAVLVFNFFNFRKQARCFAGDVGSVSIAFVILFLIGSLIIKTENFGWLILLAVYGVDSVLTIVHRLMLHENIGLPHRKHLYQIMANELGIPHVVVSLVYMIAQIIIIIGYLYCQNYGYWYLSVSYTHLTL
;
A
#
# COMPACT_ATOMS: atom_id res chain seq x y z
N ARG A 1 -25.82 34.09 -0.64
CA ARG A 1 -25.36 33.27 0.48
C ARG A 1 -25.78 31.84 0.21
N GLN A 2 -24.97 31.09 -0.51
CA GLN A 2 -25.09 29.62 -0.57
C GLN A 2 -24.56 29.07 0.76
N MET A 3 -25.48 28.58 1.58
CA MET A 3 -25.16 27.82 2.77
C MET A 3 -24.62 26.46 2.30
N CYS A 4 -23.28 26.27 2.37
CA CYS A 4 -22.67 24.98 2.16
C CYS A 4 -23.13 24.06 3.30
N ILE A 5 -24.15 23.26 3.04
CA ILE A 5 -24.49 22.13 3.92
C ILE A 5 -23.35 21.14 3.71
N ARG A 6 -22.38 21.18 4.62
CA ARG A 6 -21.34 20.17 4.72
C ARG A 6 -22.03 18.96 5.33
N ASP A 7 -22.46 18.03 4.48
CA ASP A 7 -22.96 16.75 4.95
C ASP A 7 -21.91 16.13 5.88
N ARG A 8 -22.19 16.17 7.18
CA ARG A 8 -21.35 15.50 8.16
C ARG A 8 -21.61 14.02 8.00
N PHE A 9 -20.69 13.32 7.37
CA PHE A 9 -20.66 11.87 7.37
C PHE A 9 -20.50 11.43 8.84
N SER A 10 -21.59 11.09 9.48
CA SER A 10 -21.55 10.52 10.82
C SER A 10 -21.26 9.02 10.70
N LEU A 11 -19.97 8.68 10.66
CA LEU A 11 -19.56 7.29 10.73
C LEU A 11 -19.93 6.73 12.11
N PRO A 12 -20.54 5.55 12.18
CA PRO A 12 -20.77 4.87 13.44
C PRO A 12 -19.47 4.67 14.21
N TRP A 13 -19.49 4.80 15.52
CA TRP A 13 -18.28 4.70 16.37
C TRP A 13 -17.47 3.40 16.17
N TRP A 14 -18.14 2.28 15.83
CA TRP A 14 -17.48 1.00 15.55
C TRP A 14 -16.57 1.02 14.31
N THR A 15 -16.81 1.93 13.35
CA THR A 15 -15.95 2.07 12.15
C THR A 15 -14.56 2.54 12.52
N ILE A 16 -14.41 3.29 13.61
CA ILE A 16 -13.11 3.71 14.13
C ILE A 16 -12.33 2.48 14.60
N LEU A 17 -12.98 1.54 15.30
CA LEU A 17 -12.33 0.30 15.75
C LEU A 17 -11.87 -0.55 14.56
N VAL A 18 -12.70 -0.69 13.54
CA VAL A 18 -12.36 -1.42 12.31
C VAL A 18 -11.18 -0.74 11.60
N ALA A 19 -11.20 0.58 11.46
CA ALA A 19 -10.10 1.34 10.85
C ALA A 19 -8.79 1.16 11.62
N LEU A 20 -8.84 1.20 12.96
CA LEU A 20 -7.66 0.98 13.81
C LEU A 20 -7.07 -0.43 13.62
N ILE A 21 -7.91 -1.46 13.55
CA ILE A 21 -7.46 -2.85 13.30
C ILE A 21 -6.78 -2.95 11.93
N ILE A 22 -7.40 -2.39 10.88
CA ILE A 22 -6.85 -2.40 9.53
C ILE A 22 -5.52 -1.63 9.48
N CYS A 23 -5.47 -0.42 10.03
CA CYS A 23 -4.26 0.39 10.06
C CYS A 23 -3.12 -0.31 10.81
N THR A 24 -3.40 -0.88 11.97
CA THR A 24 -2.41 -1.63 12.75
C THR A 24 -1.94 -2.86 11.99
N GLY A 25 -2.85 -3.59 11.32
CA GLY A 25 -2.50 -4.73 10.48
C GLY A 25 -1.58 -4.36 9.33
N ILE A 26 -1.84 -3.24 8.64
CA ILE A 26 -1.01 -2.76 7.53
C ILE A 26 0.37 -2.30 8.02
N ILE A 27 0.44 -1.58 9.15
CA ILE A 27 1.71 -1.16 9.75
C ILE A 27 2.56 -2.38 10.11
N ASN A 28 1.96 -3.39 10.73
CA ASN A 28 2.65 -4.64 11.05
C ASN A 28 3.09 -5.38 9.79
N ALA A 29 2.24 -5.45 8.75
CA ALA A 29 2.61 -6.04 7.48
C ALA A 29 3.85 -5.35 6.87
N TYR A 30 3.91 -4.03 6.88
CA TYR A 30 5.07 -3.26 6.43
C TYR A 30 6.33 -3.59 7.22
N ASN A 31 6.21 -3.72 8.54
CA ASN A 31 7.33 -4.08 9.41
C ASN A 31 7.83 -5.51 9.10
N PHE A 32 6.93 -6.48 8.95
CA PHE A 32 7.32 -7.85 8.62
C PHE A 32 7.92 -8.00 7.21
N MET A 33 7.52 -7.11 6.29
CA MET A 33 8.07 -7.10 4.94
C MET A 33 9.44 -6.44 4.84
N ASP A 34 9.92 -5.72 5.85
CA ASP A 34 11.25 -5.06 5.88
C ASP A 34 12.39 -6.02 6.23
N GLY A 35 12.49 -7.15 5.50
CA GLY A 35 13.48 -8.20 5.80
C GLY A 35 14.63 -8.32 4.78
N ILE A 36 14.57 -7.65 3.64
CA ILE A 36 15.60 -7.70 2.58
C ILE A 36 15.90 -6.31 2.00
N ASN A 37 17.10 -6.17 1.42
CA ASN A 37 17.54 -4.89 0.85
C ASN A 37 16.61 -4.41 -0.26
N GLY A 38 16.14 -3.17 -0.15
CA GLY A 38 15.37 -2.48 -1.18
C GLY A 38 13.87 -2.75 -1.19
N ILE A 39 13.37 -3.74 -0.44
CA ILE A 39 11.96 -4.12 -0.54
C ILE A 39 11.04 -3.01 -0.03
N THR A 40 11.24 -2.53 1.18
CA THR A 40 10.40 -1.48 1.79
C THR A 40 10.56 -0.14 1.10
N GLY A 41 11.80 0.27 0.85
CA GLY A 41 12.07 1.54 0.17
C GLY A 41 11.58 1.55 -1.27
N GLY A 42 11.87 0.51 -2.05
CA GLY A 42 11.45 0.40 -3.45
C GLY A 42 9.93 0.31 -3.59
N TYR A 43 9.30 -0.53 -2.80
CA TYR A 43 7.84 -0.67 -2.79
C TYR A 43 7.14 0.64 -2.42
N SER A 44 7.59 1.31 -1.35
CA SER A 44 7.06 2.61 -0.93
C SER A 44 7.25 3.69 -1.98
N LEU A 45 8.39 3.67 -2.70
CA LEU A 45 8.65 4.61 -3.79
C LEU A 45 7.60 4.48 -4.90
N ILE A 46 7.25 3.26 -5.30
CA ILE A 46 6.22 3.02 -6.32
C ILE A 46 4.85 3.55 -5.88
N ILE A 47 4.48 3.30 -4.63
CA ILE A 47 3.21 3.81 -4.08
C ILE A 47 3.19 5.33 -4.05
N LEU A 48 4.27 5.97 -3.59
CA LEU A 48 4.35 7.43 -3.53
C LEU A 48 4.32 8.08 -4.92
N ILE A 49 4.96 7.46 -5.93
CA ILE A 49 4.86 7.91 -7.33
C ILE A 49 3.42 7.82 -7.82
N ALA A 50 2.74 6.71 -7.54
CA ALA A 50 1.33 6.54 -7.91
C ALA A 50 0.44 7.58 -7.22
N LEU A 51 0.64 7.82 -5.92
CA LEU A 51 -0.11 8.83 -5.16
C LEU A 51 0.16 10.25 -5.67
N ALA A 52 1.41 10.58 -6.05
CA ALA A 52 1.74 11.86 -6.67
C ALA A 52 1.02 12.04 -8.01
N TYR A 53 0.99 10.99 -8.83
CA TYR A 53 0.27 10.99 -10.10
C TYR A 53 -1.24 11.17 -9.90
N ILE A 54 -1.84 10.42 -8.96
CA ILE A 54 -3.27 10.52 -8.64
C ILE A 54 -3.60 11.92 -8.12
N ASN A 55 -2.80 12.46 -7.21
CA ASN A 55 -3.01 13.79 -6.62
C ASN A 55 -2.97 14.91 -7.67
N ARG A 56 -2.13 14.74 -8.70
CA ARG A 56 -1.96 15.76 -9.76
C ARG A 56 -3.00 15.64 -10.86
N ILE A 57 -3.36 14.42 -11.26
CA ILE A 57 -4.13 14.18 -12.51
C ILE A 57 -5.58 13.83 -12.21
N TYR A 58 -5.87 13.07 -11.16
CA TYR A 58 -7.23 12.59 -10.88
C TYR A 58 -7.96 13.46 -9.87
N VAL A 59 -7.44 13.55 -8.65
CA VAL A 59 -8.10 14.25 -7.54
C VAL A 59 -7.05 14.83 -6.59
N PRO A 60 -6.97 16.15 -6.43
CA PRO A 60 -6.12 16.74 -5.38
C PRO A 60 -6.72 16.41 -4.00
N PHE A 61 -6.01 15.59 -3.22
CA PHE A 61 -6.45 15.14 -1.88
C PHE A 61 -5.55 15.63 -0.76
N VAL A 62 -4.28 15.97 -1.06
CA VAL A 62 -3.34 16.61 -0.12
C VAL A 62 -2.47 17.63 -0.85
N GLU A 63 -1.78 18.48 -0.05
CA GLU A 63 -0.78 19.40 -0.61
C GLU A 63 0.34 18.61 -1.32
N PRO A 64 0.67 18.94 -2.58
CA PRO A 64 1.66 18.20 -3.37
C PRO A 64 3.04 18.13 -2.72
N ASP A 65 3.44 19.19 -1.98
CA ASP A 65 4.75 19.29 -1.35
C ASP A 65 4.98 18.19 -0.31
N LEU A 66 3.91 17.74 0.36
CA LEU A 66 4.00 16.63 1.31
C LEU A 66 4.44 15.34 0.59
N ILE A 67 3.81 15.02 -0.54
CA ILE A 67 4.14 13.80 -1.30
C ILE A 67 5.54 13.92 -1.89
N TYR A 68 5.91 15.07 -2.44
CA TYR A 68 7.24 15.28 -3.03
C TYR A 68 8.35 15.22 -1.98
N THR A 69 8.13 15.77 -0.79
CA THR A 69 9.08 15.65 0.32
C THR A 69 9.31 14.19 0.70
N MET A 70 8.24 13.41 0.82
CA MET A 70 8.33 11.98 1.12
C MET A 70 9.01 11.21 -0.02
N LEU A 71 8.72 11.54 -1.29
CA LEU A 71 9.42 10.96 -2.45
C LEU A 71 10.92 11.21 -2.38
N CYS A 72 11.34 12.45 -2.12
CA CYS A 72 12.77 12.79 -1.99
C CYS A 72 13.42 12.01 -0.84
N ALA A 73 12.78 11.93 0.32
CA ALA A 73 13.29 11.19 1.47
C ALA A 73 13.47 9.69 1.15
N VAL A 74 12.46 9.07 0.53
CA VAL A 74 12.50 7.65 0.16
C VAL A 74 13.50 7.40 -0.98
N LEU A 75 13.68 8.31 -1.92
CA LEU A 75 14.71 8.22 -2.95
C LEU A 75 16.12 8.22 -2.34
N VAL A 76 16.40 9.13 -1.40
CA VAL A 76 17.69 9.16 -0.70
C VAL A 76 17.89 7.87 0.10
N PHE A 77 16.87 7.38 0.81
CA PHE A 77 16.95 6.10 1.51
C PHE A 77 17.26 4.95 0.55
N ASN A 78 16.57 4.85 -0.59
CA ASN A 78 16.81 3.81 -1.60
C ASN A 78 18.23 3.86 -2.15
N PHE A 79 18.80 5.04 -2.34
CA PHE A 79 20.18 5.16 -2.79
C PHE A 79 21.19 4.44 -1.89
N PHE A 80 20.93 4.36 -0.59
CA PHE A 80 21.78 3.65 0.37
C PHE A 80 21.34 2.22 0.66
N ASN A 81 20.03 1.93 0.57
CA ASN A 81 19.45 0.63 0.91
C ASN A 81 19.33 -0.33 -0.29
N PHE A 82 18.93 0.17 -1.47
CA PHE A 82 18.68 -0.65 -2.68
C PHE A 82 20.00 -1.06 -3.35
N ARG A 83 20.76 -1.92 -2.67
CA ARG A 83 22.09 -2.41 -3.09
C ARG A 83 22.29 -3.86 -2.69
N LYS A 84 23.24 -4.56 -3.34
CA LYS A 84 23.67 -5.90 -2.91
C LYS A 84 24.12 -5.91 -1.45
N GLN A 85 24.87 -4.88 -1.04
CA GLN A 85 25.26 -4.62 0.35
C GLN A 85 24.66 -3.27 0.73
N ALA A 86 23.56 -3.31 1.46
CA ALA A 86 22.91 -2.10 1.96
C ALA A 86 23.81 -1.38 2.96
N ARG A 87 23.82 -0.04 2.89
CA ARG A 87 24.57 0.82 3.84
C ARG A 87 23.68 1.36 4.95
N CYS A 88 22.37 1.30 4.79
CA CYS A 88 21.39 1.66 5.80
C CYS A 88 20.21 0.71 5.73
N PHE A 89 19.49 0.57 6.83
CA PHE A 89 18.29 -0.25 6.96
C PHE A 89 17.18 0.63 7.53
N ALA A 90 15.91 0.35 7.15
CA ALA A 90 14.77 1.06 7.71
C ALA A 90 14.58 0.68 9.19
N GLY A 91 14.67 -0.61 9.48
CA GLY A 91 14.35 -1.16 10.78
C GLY A 91 12.92 -0.88 11.20
N ASP A 92 12.57 -1.24 12.43
CA ASP A 92 11.20 -1.09 12.93
C ASP A 92 10.71 0.36 12.90
N VAL A 93 11.57 1.32 13.24
CA VAL A 93 11.20 2.74 13.24
C VAL A 93 10.95 3.26 11.83
N GLY A 94 11.81 2.92 10.87
CA GLY A 94 11.68 3.38 9.49
C GLY A 94 10.50 2.74 8.77
N SER A 95 10.32 1.42 8.91
CA SER A 95 9.22 0.69 8.27
C SER A 95 7.86 1.13 8.81
N VAL A 96 7.72 1.32 10.12
CA VAL A 96 6.50 1.83 10.76
C VAL A 96 6.23 3.27 10.34
N SER A 97 7.26 4.13 10.29
CA SER A 97 7.10 5.54 9.91
C SER A 97 6.61 5.69 8.47
N ILE A 98 7.22 4.97 7.52
CA ILE A 98 6.80 5.04 6.11
C ILE A 98 5.41 4.42 5.90
N ALA A 99 5.08 3.35 6.61
CA ALA A 99 3.77 2.73 6.58
C ALA A 99 2.69 3.72 7.06
N PHE A 100 2.96 4.44 8.16
CA PHE A 100 2.05 5.46 8.69
C PHE A 100 1.80 6.59 7.68
N VAL A 101 2.87 7.10 7.06
CA VAL A 101 2.75 8.15 6.02
C VAL A 101 1.93 7.66 4.83
N ILE A 102 2.20 6.46 4.31
CA ILE A 102 1.46 5.88 3.18
C ILE A 102 -0.01 5.67 3.56
N LEU A 103 -0.30 5.16 4.76
CA LEU A 103 -1.67 5.00 5.25
C LEU A 103 -2.39 6.34 5.37
N PHE A 104 -1.73 7.38 5.87
CA PHE A 104 -2.29 8.73 5.94
C PHE A 104 -2.66 9.25 4.54
N LEU A 105 -1.79 9.07 3.56
CA LEU A 105 -2.02 9.51 2.18
C LEU A 105 -3.16 8.71 1.52
N ILE A 106 -3.17 7.38 1.65
CA ILE A 106 -4.23 6.53 1.12
C ILE A 106 -5.56 6.81 1.83
N GLY A 107 -5.54 6.99 3.15
CA GLY A 107 -6.73 7.35 3.93
C GLY A 107 -7.32 8.70 3.50
N SER A 108 -6.47 9.70 3.28
CA SER A 108 -6.89 11.01 2.76
C SER A 108 -7.52 10.88 1.37
N LEU A 109 -6.95 10.05 0.50
CA LEU A 109 -7.48 9.75 -0.83
C LEU A 109 -8.82 9.03 -0.76
N ILE A 110 -8.97 8.02 0.11
CA ILE A 110 -10.24 7.30 0.33
C ILE A 110 -11.32 8.25 0.84
N ILE A 111 -11.02 9.09 1.83
CA ILE A 111 -11.97 10.07 2.38
C ILE A 111 -12.40 11.07 1.30
N LYS A 112 -11.47 11.48 0.43
CA LYS A 112 -11.76 12.45 -0.63
C LYS A 112 -12.59 11.87 -1.76
N THR A 113 -12.38 10.59 -2.09
CA THR A 113 -12.99 9.91 -3.25
C THR A 113 -14.14 8.98 -2.87
N GLU A 114 -14.34 8.73 -1.57
CA GLU A 114 -15.29 7.73 -1.02
C GLU A 114 -15.09 6.33 -1.63
N ASN A 115 -13.87 6.02 -2.09
CA ASN A 115 -13.54 4.79 -2.77
C ASN A 115 -12.48 3.97 -2.01
N PHE A 116 -12.90 2.87 -1.39
CA PHE A 116 -12.00 1.93 -0.69
C PHE A 116 -11.10 1.13 -1.66
N GLY A 117 -11.40 1.13 -2.95
CA GLY A 117 -10.57 0.45 -3.96
C GLY A 117 -9.11 0.93 -3.99
N TRP A 118 -8.82 2.12 -3.45
CA TRP A 118 -7.44 2.62 -3.33
C TRP A 118 -6.55 1.82 -2.40
N LEU A 119 -7.11 0.92 -1.56
CA LEU A 119 -6.32 -0.05 -0.79
C LEU A 119 -5.52 -1.01 -1.69
N ILE A 120 -5.87 -1.10 -2.98
CA ILE A 120 -5.12 -1.87 -3.98
C ILE A 120 -3.67 -1.39 -4.14
N LEU A 121 -3.36 -0.15 -3.74
CA LEU A 121 -1.99 0.36 -3.67
C LEU A 121 -1.10 -0.42 -2.69
N LEU A 122 -1.70 -1.22 -1.81
CA LEU A 122 -1.02 -2.09 -0.85
C LEU A 122 -1.20 -3.58 -1.17
N ALA A 123 -1.69 -3.92 -2.38
CA ALA A 123 -2.14 -5.27 -2.70
C ALA A 123 -1.05 -6.33 -2.54
N VAL A 124 0.17 -6.09 -3.03
CA VAL A 124 1.23 -7.11 -2.99
C VAL A 124 1.64 -7.42 -1.56
N TYR A 125 1.83 -6.42 -0.72
CA TYR A 125 2.15 -6.61 0.70
C TYR A 125 0.97 -7.23 1.46
N GLY A 126 -0.25 -6.78 1.16
CA GLY A 126 -1.46 -7.33 1.76
C GLY A 126 -1.65 -8.81 1.42
N VAL A 127 -1.48 -9.18 0.16
CA VAL A 127 -1.64 -10.58 -0.30
C VAL A 127 -0.57 -11.48 0.34
N ASP A 128 0.71 -11.08 0.32
CA ASP A 128 1.78 -11.88 0.95
C ASP A 128 1.51 -12.08 2.46
N SER A 129 1.16 -11.00 3.16
CA SER A 129 0.88 -11.07 4.60
C SER A 129 -0.34 -11.93 4.90
N VAL A 130 -1.45 -11.76 4.17
CA VAL A 130 -2.67 -12.54 4.38
C VAL A 130 -2.45 -14.02 4.06
N LEU A 131 -1.82 -14.33 2.92
CA LEU A 131 -1.51 -15.72 2.55
C LEU A 131 -0.59 -16.39 3.58
N THR A 132 0.40 -15.67 4.09
CA THR A 132 1.28 -16.19 5.14
C THR A 132 0.51 -16.49 6.43
N ILE A 133 -0.40 -15.61 6.86
CA ILE A 133 -1.25 -15.83 8.04
C ILE A 133 -2.17 -17.03 7.82
N VAL A 134 -2.85 -17.11 6.68
CA VAL A 134 -3.75 -18.23 6.34
C VAL A 134 -2.97 -19.55 6.32
N HIS A 135 -1.81 -19.58 5.68
CA HIS A 135 -0.96 -20.78 5.65
C HIS A 135 -0.56 -21.25 7.04
N ARG A 136 -0.18 -20.32 7.93
CA ARG A 136 0.18 -20.65 9.32
C ARG A 136 -1.02 -21.15 10.13
N LEU A 137 -2.20 -20.56 9.89
CA LEU A 137 -3.44 -21.06 10.52
C LEU A 137 -3.77 -22.49 10.09
N MET A 138 -3.61 -22.81 8.79
CA MET A 138 -3.80 -24.16 8.29
C MET A 138 -2.81 -25.17 8.90
N LEU A 139 -1.62 -24.73 9.24
CA LEU A 139 -0.62 -25.54 9.94
C LEU A 139 -0.78 -25.56 11.46
N HIS A 140 -1.83 -24.94 11.99
CA HIS A 140 -2.11 -24.81 13.44
C HIS A 140 -0.93 -24.19 14.22
N GLU A 141 -0.16 -23.27 13.58
CA GLU A 141 0.95 -22.58 14.21
C GLU A 141 0.47 -21.36 15.02
N ASN A 142 1.18 -21.06 16.10
CA ASN A 142 0.92 -19.84 16.87
C ASN A 142 1.33 -18.61 16.07
N ILE A 143 0.35 -17.77 15.71
CA ILE A 143 0.57 -16.56 14.90
C ILE A 143 1.46 -15.53 15.61
N GLY A 144 1.45 -15.50 16.96
CA GLY A 144 2.24 -14.56 17.75
C GLY A 144 3.74 -14.86 17.80
N LEU A 145 4.19 -16.02 17.31
CA LEU A 145 5.61 -16.35 17.29
C LEU A 145 6.28 -15.82 16.02
N PRO A 146 7.56 -15.36 16.13
CA PRO A 146 8.35 -14.94 14.98
C PRO A 146 8.45 -16.07 13.94
N HIS A 147 8.36 -15.72 12.66
CA HIS A 147 8.44 -16.67 11.56
C HIS A 147 9.18 -16.10 10.34
N ARG A 148 9.57 -16.98 9.41
CA ARG A 148 10.23 -16.60 8.14
C ARG A 148 9.54 -17.27 6.96
N LYS A 149 8.20 -17.12 6.87
CA LYS A 149 7.36 -17.82 5.87
C LYS A 149 6.73 -16.89 4.85
N HIS A 150 7.10 -15.60 4.83
CA HIS A 150 6.69 -14.71 3.78
C HIS A 150 7.29 -15.11 2.44
N LEU A 151 6.57 -14.91 1.36
CA LEU A 151 7.02 -15.30 0.02
C LEU A 151 8.38 -14.68 -0.33
N TYR A 152 8.60 -13.39 0.00
CA TYR A 152 9.90 -12.76 -0.25
C TYR A 152 11.05 -13.43 0.51
N GLN A 153 10.78 -13.95 1.73
CA GLN A 153 11.79 -14.66 2.55
C GLN A 153 12.12 -16.02 1.94
N ILE A 154 11.11 -16.73 1.46
CA ILE A 154 11.30 -18.00 0.75
C ILE A 154 12.13 -17.77 -0.50
N MET A 155 11.80 -16.76 -1.31
CA MET A 155 12.56 -16.42 -2.51
C MET A 155 14.02 -16.06 -2.20
N ALA A 156 14.26 -15.26 -1.18
CA ALA A 156 15.60 -14.78 -0.84
C ALA A 156 16.43 -15.85 -0.12
N ASN A 157 15.85 -16.57 0.85
CA ASN A 157 16.59 -17.45 1.75
C ASN A 157 16.63 -18.91 1.29
N GLU A 158 15.51 -19.44 0.73
CA GLU A 158 15.43 -20.85 0.32
C GLU A 158 15.83 -21.00 -1.14
N LEU A 159 15.33 -20.12 -2.03
CA LEU A 159 15.68 -20.15 -3.45
C LEU A 159 16.98 -19.42 -3.78
N GLY A 160 17.57 -18.70 -2.82
CA GLY A 160 18.84 -17.99 -2.99
C GLY A 160 18.80 -16.84 -4.00
N ILE A 161 17.60 -16.30 -4.29
CA ILE A 161 17.45 -15.19 -5.23
C ILE A 161 18.01 -13.91 -4.59
N PRO A 162 18.84 -13.12 -5.30
CA PRO A 162 19.40 -11.88 -4.77
C PRO A 162 18.31 -10.93 -4.27
N HIS A 163 18.51 -10.30 -3.11
CA HIS A 163 17.53 -9.38 -2.46
C HIS A 163 16.99 -8.33 -3.42
N VAL A 164 17.87 -7.70 -4.20
CA VAL A 164 17.49 -6.67 -5.18
C VAL A 164 16.53 -7.21 -6.24
N VAL A 165 16.71 -8.45 -6.67
CA VAL A 165 15.83 -9.09 -7.68
C VAL A 165 14.45 -9.35 -7.07
N VAL A 166 14.40 -9.89 -5.84
CA VAL A 166 13.13 -10.12 -5.14
C VAL A 166 12.38 -8.79 -4.95
N SER A 167 13.09 -7.73 -4.51
CA SER A 167 12.50 -6.40 -4.35
C SER A 167 11.96 -5.84 -5.67
N LEU A 168 12.68 -6.03 -6.78
CA LEU A 168 12.21 -5.64 -8.11
C LEU A 168 10.94 -6.41 -8.53
N VAL A 169 10.84 -7.69 -8.24
CA VAL A 169 9.64 -8.49 -8.54
C VAL A 169 8.43 -7.89 -7.81
N TYR A 170 8.55 -7.55 -6.53
CA TYR A 170 7.47 -6.92 -5.75
C TYR A 170 7.08 -5.55 -6.30
N MET A 171 8.07 -4.73 -6.69
CA MET A 171 7.85 -3.42 -7.32
C MET A 171 7.10 -3.56 -8.64
N ILE A 172 7.55 -4.45 -9.52
CA ILE A 172 6.93 -4.68 -10.85
C ILE A 172 5.51 -5.21 -10.69
N ALA A 173 5.30 -6.18 -9.79
CA ALA A 173 3.96 -6.70 -9.51
C ALA A 173 3.01 -5.58 -9.06
N GLN A 174 3.46 -4.71 -8.15
CA GLN A 174 2.66 -3.58 -7.68
C GLN A 174 2.40 -2.56 -8.79
N ILE A 175 3.37 -2.26 -9.64
CA ILE A 175 3.19 -1.36 -10.80
C ILE A 175 2.10 -1.91 -11.74
N ILE A 176 2.15 -3.21 -12.07
CA ILE A 176 1.16 -3.85 -12.95
C ILE A 176 -0.24 -3.73 -12.35
N ILE A 177 -0.38 -3.99 -11.05
CA ILE A 177 -1.65 -3.88 -10.34
C ILE A 177 -2.17 -2.44 -10.36
N ILE A 178 -1.31 -1.44 -10.10
CA ILE A 178 -1.68 -0.03 -10.11
C ILE A 178 -2.15 0.39 -11.52
N ILE A 179 -1.38 0.07 -12.55
CA ILE A 179 -1.73 0.41 -13.95
C ILE A 179 -3.03 -0.28 -14.33
N GLY A 180 -3.19 -1.56 -14.03
CA GLY A 180 -4.42 -2.30 -14.29
C GLY A 180 -5.63 -1.67 -13.61
N TYR A 181 -5.50 -1.28 -12.34
CA TYR A 181 -6.58 -0.62 -11.60
C TYR A 181 -6.95 0.74 -12.19
N LEU A 182 -5.96 1.59 -12.49
CA LEU A 182 -6.19 2.90 -13.09
C LEU A 182 -6.84 2.77 -14.49
N TYR A 183 -6.41 1.77 -15.26
CA TYR A 183 -7.03 1.48 -16.57
C TYR A 183 -8.48 1.02 -16.41
N CYS A 184 -8.75 0.07 -15.49
CA CYS A 184 -10.10 -0.41 -15.24
C CYS A 184 -11.03 0.66 -14.66
N GLN A 185 -10.52 1.59 -13.83
CA GLN A 185 -11.34 2.71 -13.35
C GLN A 185 -11.86 3.59 -14.49
N ASN A 186 -11.03 3.86 -15.49
CA ASN A 186 -11.46 4.65 -16.66
C ASN A 186 -12.53 3.93 -17.49
N TYR A 187 -12.53 2.59 -17.52
CA TYR A 187 -13.54 1.78 -18.23
C TYR A 187 -14.70 1.36 -17.31
N GLY A 188 -14.50 1.19 -16.03
CA GLY A 188 -15.52 0.75 -15.06
C GLY A 188 -16.65 1.76 -14.88
N TYR A 189 -16.38 3.05 -15.00
CA TYR A 189 -17.43 4.07 -15.04
C TYR A 189 -18.33 3.93 -16.27
N TRP A 190 -17.80 3.47 -17.40
CA TRP A 190 -18.61 3.15 -18.59
C TRP A 190 -19.52 1.94 -18.35
N TYR A 191 -19.03 0.88 -17.71
CA TYR A 191 -19.82 -0.32 -17.42
C TYR A 191 -20.93 -0.06 -16.40
N LEU A 192 -20.68 0.75 -15.37
CA LEU A 192 -21.69 1.13 -14.38
C LEU A 192 -22.73 2.08 -15.00
N SER A 193 -22.34 3.04 -15.83
CA SER A 193 -23.29 3.94 -16.52
C SER A 193 -24.17 3.18 -17.49
N VAL A 194 -23.64 2.22 -18.25
CA VAL A 194 -24.40 1.37 -19.18
C VAL A 194 -25.32 0.41 -18.42
N SER A 195 -24.89 -0.18 -17.30
CA SER A 195 -25.76 -1.02 -16.46
C SER A 195 -26.91 -0.23 -15.83
N TYR A 196 -26.66 1.00 -15.36
CA TYR A 196 -27.71 1.84 -14.79
C TYR A 196 -28.75 2.27 -15.85
N THR A 197 -28.33 2.56 -17.07
CA THR A 197 -29.27 2.92 -18.17
C THR A 197 -30.10 1.73 -18.66
N HIS A 198 -29.61 0.48 -18.53
CA HIS A 198 -30.39 -0.71 -18.88
C HIS A 198 -31.33 -1.20 -17.79
N LEU A 199 -31.15 -0.76 -16.53
CA LEU A 199 -32.05 -1.10 -15.40
C LEU A 199 -33.16 -0.07 -15.19
N THR A 200 -33.13 1.05 -15.89
CA THR A 200 -34.15 2.14 -15.80
C THR A 200 -35.02 2.27 -17.04
N LEU A 201 -34.95 1.34 -17.98
CA LEU A 201 -35.88 1.11 -19.11
C LEU A 201 -36.68 -0.18 -18.89
#